data_c756cbc1adbb1a641f6258cfdc5d32a8
#
_entry.id   c756cbc1adbb1a641f6258cfdc5d32a8
#
_cell.length_a   1.000
_cell.length_b   1.000
_cell.length_c   1.000
_cell.angle_alpha   90.00
_cell.angle_beta   90.00
_cell.angle_gamma   90.00
#
_symmetry.space_group_name_H-M   'P 1'
#
loop_
_entity.id
_entity.type
_entity.pdbx_description
1 polymer ?
#
loop_
_entity_poly.entity_id
_entity_poly.type
_entity_poly.pdbx_seq_one_letter_code
_entity_poly.pdbx_strand_id
1 'polypeptide(L)'
;MADEYDSPWKEIIEDYFSEFMAFFFPQPHADIDWQRGYESLDQELQQVVRDAALGRRLADKLMRVWRRDGQRQMVLVHIEIQGQYDADFAKRMYIYNYRLLDRYDESVVSLAILGDERSSWCPNQYTQELWGCRTGITFPVIKLLDY
;
A
#
# COMPACT_ATOMS: atom_id res chain seq x y z
N MET A 1 8.06 -11.70 15.83
CA MET A 1 7.00 -12.10 14.89
C MET A 1 6.58 -10.89 14.08
N ALA A 2 6.47 -11.08 12.78
CA ALA A 2 6.07 -9.98 11.90
C ALA A 2 4.72 -9.39 12.29
N ASP A 3 3.79 -10.25 12.72
CA ASP A 3 2.44 -9.81 13.11
C ASP A 3 2.48 -8.86 14.30
N GLU A 4 3.36 -9.08 15.25
CA GLU A 4 3.47 -8.23 16.43
C GLU A 4 4.05 -6.85 16.08
N TYR A 5 4.97 -6.82 15.11
CA TYR A 5 5.55 -5.56 14.66
C TYR A 5 4.53 -4.73 13.88
N ASP A 6 3.76 -5.38 13.02
CA ASP A 6 2.87 -4.69 12.09
C ASP A 6 1.61 -4.16 12.77
N SER A 7 1.15 -4.83 13.83
CA SER A 7 -0.11 -4.50 14.49
C SER A 7 -0.19 -3.07 15.02
N PRO A 8 0.84 -2.53 15.72
CA PRO A 8 0.79 -1.13 16.17
C PRO A 8 0.67 -0.14 15.01
N TRP A 9 1.32 -0.41 13.88
CA TRP A 9 1.22 0.46 12.71
C TRP A 9 -0.18 0.47 12.12
N LYS A 10 -0.86 -0.68 12.12
CA LYS A 10 -2.24 -0.72 11.66
C LYS A 10 -3.15 0.16 12.49
N GLU A 11 -2.98 0.13 13.81
CA GLU A 11 -3.76 0.98 14.71
C GLU A 11 -3.47 2.46 14.48
N ILE A 12 -2.21 2.81 14.29
CA ILE A 12 -1.82 4.19 14.02
C ILE A 12 -2.45 4.68 12.73
N ILE A 13 -2.41 3.88 11.67
CA ILE A 13 -3.01 4.27 10.40
C ILE A 13 -4.52 4.39 10.53
N GLU A 14 -5.15 3.46 11.25
CA GLU A 14 -6.60 3.50 11.43
C GLU A 14 -7.05 4.74 12.20
N ASP A 15 -6.35 5.06 13.29
CA ASP A 15 -6.73 6.16 14.17
C ASP A 15 -6.27 7.52 13.67
N TYR A 16 -5.16 7.57 12.92
CA TYR A 16 -4.49 8.82 12.52
C TYR A 16 -4.13 8.82 11.03
N PHE A 17 -5.04 8.34 10.19
CA PHE A 17 -4.75 8.17 8.77
C PHE A 17 -4.33 9.49 8.10
N SER A 18 -5.03 10.58 8.38
CA SER A 18 -4.69 11.87 7.79
C SER A 18 -3.29 12.33 8.21
N GLU A 19 -2.99 12.23 9.50
CA GLU A 19 -1.69 12.63 10.04
C GLU A 19 -0.57 11.75 9.49
N PHE A 20 -0.83 10.45 9.39
CA PHE A 20 0.11 9.49 8.81
C PHE A 20 0.44 9.89 7.36
N MET A 21 -0.58 10.15 6.57
CA MET A 21 -0.37 10.55 5.17
C MET A 21 0.35 11.89 5.06
N ALA A 22 0.01 12.86 5.92
CA ALA A 22 0.68 14.15 5.91
C ALA A 22 2.17 14.01 6.19
N PHE A 23 2.55 13.11 7.09
CA PHE A 23 3.94 12.94 7.49
C PHE A 23 4.75 12.18 6.43
N PHE A 24 4.26 11.04 5.97
CA PHE A 24 5.02 10.15 5.09
C PHE A 24 4.77 10.38 3.61
N PHE A 25 3.57 10.82 3.24
CA PHE A 25 3.18 10.94 1.85
C PHE A 25 2.46 12.28 1.63
N PRO A 26 3.20 13.40 1.78
CA PRO A 26 2.57 14.73 1.75
C PRO A 26 1.92 15.08 0.41
N GLN A 27 2.44 14.59 -0.72
CA GLN A 27 1.83 14.89 -2.01
C GLN A 27 0.44 14.26 -2.16
N PRO A 28 0.27 12.95 -1.93
CA PRO A 28 -1.07 12.38 -1.89
C PRO A 28 -1.96 13.03 -0.84
N HIS A 29 -1.41 13.32 0.34
CA HIS A 29 -2.19 13.97 1.40
C HIS A 29 -2.82 15.28 0.91
N ALA A 30 -2.06 16.09 0.18
CA ALA A 30 -2.55 17.38 -0.31
C ALA A 30 -3.66 17.23 -1.35
N ASP A 31 -3.71 16.09 -2.06
CA ASP A 31 -4.69 15.84 -3.12
C ASP A 31 -5.95 15.15 -2.62
N ILE A 32 -5.94 14.60 -1.42
CA ILE A 32 -7.10 13.91 -0.85
C ILE A 32 -8.08 14.93 -0.29
N ASP A 33 -9.36 14.75 -0.60
CA ASP A 33 -10.43 15.55 -0.02
C ASP A 33 -10.83 14.99 1.34
N TRP A 34 -10.16 15.47 2.39
CA TRP A 34 -10.38 14.99 3.75
C TRP A 34 -11.73 15.37 4.31
N GLN A 35 -12.34 16.45 3.79
CA GLN A 35 -13.69 16.85 4.24
C GLN A 35 -14.73 15.84 3.83
N ARG A 36 -14.52 15.19 2.71
CA ARG A 36 -15.42 14.14 2.24
C ARG A 36 -15.30 12.86 3.07
N GLY A 37 -14.18 12.70 3.78
CA GLY A 37 -13.92 11.53 4.59
C GLY A 37 -13.26 10.40 3.81
N TYR A 38 -13.23 9.25 4.42
CA TYR A 38 -12.64 8.05 3.82
C TYR A 38 -13.30 6.81 4.41
N GLU A 39 -13.15 5.68 3.72
CA GLU A 39 -13.70 4.39 4.17
C GLU A 39 -12.57 3.37 4.32
N SER A 40 -12.61 2.59 5.39
CA SER A 40 -11.73 1.43 5.54
C SER A 40 -12.32 0.24 4.79
N LEU A 41 -11.50 -0.41 3.97
CA LEU A 41 -11.87 -1.62 3.23
C LEU A 41 -10.99 -2.79 3.63
N ASP A 42 -10.58 -2.85 4.90
CA ASP A 42 -9.64 -3.86 5.36
C ASP A 42 -10.16 -5.28 5.24
N GLN A 43 -11.46 -5.50 5.45
CA GLN A 43 -12.03 -6.83 5.30
C GLN A 43 -11.97 -7.30 3.86
N GLU A 44 -12.26 -6.40 2.94
CA GLU A 44 -12.18 -6.68 1.51
C GLU A 44 -10.75 -6.95 1.08
N LEU A 45 -9.78 -6.22 1.67
CA LEU A 45 -8.37 -6.46 1.42
C LEU A 45 -7.96 -7.86 1.86
N GLN A 46 -8.42 -8.32 3.02
CA GLN A 46 -8.11 -9.65 3.50
C GLN A 46 -8.61 -10.73 2.53
N GLN A 47 -9.75 -10.52 1.88
CA GLN A 47 -10.23 -11.44 0.88
C GLN A 47 -9.30 -11.49 -0.34
N VAL A 48 -8.83 -10.33 -0.80
CA VAL A 48 -7.87 -10.26 -1.90
C VAL A 48 -6.58 -11.01 -1.55
N VAL A 49 -6.10 -10.84 -0.32
CA VAL A 49 -4.90 -11.52 0.17
C VAL A 49 -5.09 -13.03 0.14
N ARG A 50 -6.23 -13.53 0.61
CA ARG A 50 -6.52 -14.96 0.59
C ARG A 50 -6.60 -15.50 -0.84
N ASP A 51 -7.26 -14.78 -1.73
CA ASP A 51 -7.44 -15.21 -3.11
C ASP A 51 -6.11 -15.24 -3.87
N ALA A 52 -5.18 -14.39 -3.49
CA ALA A 52 -3.87 -14.35 -4.13
C ALA A 52 -3.01 -15.58 -3.78
N ALA A 53 -3.30 -16.24 -2.67
CA ALA A 53 -2.62 -17.47 -2.25
C ALA A 53 -1.09 -17.32 -2.17
N LEU A 54 -0.61 -16.16 -1.71
CA LEU A 54 0.82 -15.87 -1.63
C LEU A 54 1.43 -16.27 -0.28
N GLY A 55 0.78 -17.19 0.41
CA GLY A 55 1.19 -17.61 1.74
C GLY A 55 0.60 -16.71 2.80
N ARG A 56 1.03 -16.92 4.04
CA ARG A 56 0.51 -16.16 5.16
C ARG A 56 1.11 -14.75 5.13
N ARG A 57 0.33 -13.80 4.67
CA ARG A 57 0.69 -12.38 4.65
C ARG A 57 -0.49 -11.57 5.10
N LEU A 58 -0.23 -10.54 5.89
CA LEU A 58 -1.24 -9.59 6.29
C LEU A 58 -0.96 -8.33 5.48
N ALA A 59 -1.75 -8.12 4.45
CA ALA A 59 -1.79 -6.83 3.81
C ALA A 59 -2.40 -5.87 4.82
N ASP A 60 -1.88 -4.68 4.93
CA ASP A 60 -2.09 -3.95 6.16
C ASP A 60 -3.30 -3.06 6.13
N LYS A 61 -3.43 -2.17 5.14
CA LYS A 61 -4.56 -1.25 5.14
C LYS A 61 -5.04 -0.99 3.72
N LEU A 62 -6.35 -0.85 3.58
CA LEU A 62 -6.95 -0.41 2.32
C LEU A 62 -7.99 0.64 2.66
N MET A 63 -7.80 1.85 2.13
CA MET A 63 -8.70 2.98 2.35
C MET A 63 -9.24 3.48 1.02
N ARG A 64 -10.53 3.76 0.97
CA ARG A 64 -11.10 4.48 -0.18
C ARG A 64 -11.12 5.96 0.16
N VAL A 65 -10.55 6.77 -0.71
CA VAL A 65 -10.51 8.22 -0.57
C VAL A 65 -11.01 8.88 -1.84
N TRP A 66 -11.20 10.19 -1.80
CA TRP A 66 -11.62 10.97 -2.97
C TRP A 66 -10.61 12.08 -3.19
N ARG A 67 -10.31 12.34 -4.46
CA ARG A 67 -9.40 13.41 -4.84
C ARG A 67 -10.11 14.75 -4.76
N ARG A 68 -9.32 15.79 -4.55
CA ARG A 68 -9.81 17.18 -4.51
C ARG A 68 -10.12 17.76 -5.87
N ASP A 69 -9.70 17.09 -6.94
CA ASP A 69 -9.94 17.59 -8.28
C ASP A 69 -11.45 17.72 -8.57
N GLY A 70 -11.79 18.49 -9.61
CA GLY A 70 -13.19 18.77 -9.95
C GLY A 70 -13.99 17.53 -10.36
N GLN A 71 -13.32 16.43 -10.65
CA GLN A 71 -13.98 15.19 -11.08
C GLN A 71 -14.30 14.27 -9.90
N ARG A 72 -13.81 14.57 -8.71
CA ARG A 72 -14.07 13.80 -7.49
C ARG A 72 -13.73 12.32 -7.65
N GLN A 73 -12.60 12.03 -8.27
CA GLN A 73 -12.16 10.68 -8.52
C GLN A 73 -11.95 9.93 -7.20
N MET A 74 -12.49 8.70 -7.14
CA MET A 74 -12.19 7.79 -6.04
C MET A 74 -10.84 7.12 -6.28
N VAL A 75 -10.12 6.90 -5.19
CA VAL A 75 -8.82 6.22 -5.22
C VAL A 75 -8.77 5.23 -4.05
N LEU A 76 -8.29 4.04 -4.34
CA LEU A 76 -7.98 3.07 -3.27
C LEU A 76 -6.53 3.25 -2.87
N VAL A 77 -6.30 3.53 -1.59
CA VAL A 77 -4.97 3.64 -1.02
C VAL A 77 -4.65 2.34 -0.31
N HIS A 78 -3.71 1.59 -0.87
CA HIS A 78 -3.25 0.31 -0.34
C HIS A 78 -1.91 0.55 0.33
N ILE A 79 -1.80 0.20 1.62
CA ILE A 79 -0.57 0.42 2.40
C ILE A 79 -0.09 -0.90 2.95
N GLU A 80 1.16 -1.26 2.62
CA GLU A 80 1.83 -2.44 3.16
C GLU A 80 2.94 -2.00 4.10
N ILE A 81 2.98 -2.62 5.27
CA ILE A 81 4.05 -2.40 6.24
C ILE A 81 4.84 -3.69 6.36
N GLN A 82 6.13 -3.60 6.10
CA GLN A 82 7.01 -4.77 6.10
C GLN A 82 8.12 -4.55 7.11
N GLY A 83 8.09 -5.33 8.20
CA GLY A 83 9.05 -5.21 9.28
C GLY A 83 10.32 -6.00 9.08
N GLN A 84 10.38 -6.87 8.08
CA GLN A 84 11.51 -7.75 7.83
C GLN A 84 11.81 -7.82 6.35
N TYR A 85 13.07 -8.11 6.02
CA TYR A 85 13.45 -8.35 4.63
C TYR A 85 12.62 -9.47 4.03
N ASP A 86 12.18 -9.27 2.78
CA ASP A 86 11.43 -10.27 2.02
C ASP A 86 11.71 -10.04 0.54
N ALA A 87 12.40 -10.99 -0.08
CA ALA A 87 12.79 -10.89 -1.48
C ALA A 87 11.59 -10.77 -2.44
N ASP A 88 10.42 -11.24 -2.01
CA ASP A 88 9.21 -11.23 -2.85
C ASP A 88 8.30 -10.04 -2.56
N PHE A 89 8.73 -9.08 -1.74
CA PHE A 89 7.89 -7.97 -1.33
C PHE A 89 7.38 -7.15 -2.53
N ALA A 90 8.29 -6.78 -3.44
CA ALA A 90 7.90 -5.97 -4.60
C ALA A 90 6.91 -6.70 -5.50
N LYS A 91 7.11 -8.00 -5.71
CA LYS A 91 6.19 -8.82 -6.49
C LYS A 91 4.81 -8.89 -5.82
N ARG A 92 4.79 -9.01 -4.49
CA ARG A 92 3.53 -9.04 -3.73
C ARG A 92 2.79 -7.71 -3.85
N MET A 93 3.51 -6.58 -3.80
CA MET A 93 2.91 -5.27 -4.03
C MET A 93 2.23 -5.20 -5.40
N TYR A 94 2.91 -5.72 -6.43
CA TYR A 94 2.35 -5.78 -7.77
C TYR A 94 1.08 -6.61 -7.82
N ILE A 95 1.10 -7.80 -7.23
CA ILE A 95 -0.04 -8.71 -7.27
C ILE A 95 -1.25 -8.11 -6.55
N TYR A 96 -1.06 -7.54 -5.36
CA TYR A 96 -2.18 -6.94 -4.64
C TYR A 96 -2.73 -5.74 -5.39
N ASN A 97 -1.86 -4.92 -5.99
CA ASN A 97 -2.32 -3.75 -6.75
C ASN A 97 -3.23 -4.16 -7.91
N TYR A 98 -2.78 -5.09 -8.75
CA TYR A 98 -3.60 -5.44 -9.92
C TYR A 98 -4.88 -6.21 -9.53
N ARG A 99 -4.85 -6.99 -8.45
CA ARG A 99 -6.05 -7.67 -7.98
C ARG A 99 -7.08 -6.68 -7.46
N LEU A 100 -6.64 -5.63 -6.79
CA LEU A 100 -7.53 -4.56 -6.35
C LEU A 100 -8.12 -3.80 -7.54
N LEU A 101 -7.29 -3.49 -8.53
CA LEU A 101 -7.77 -2.84 -9.74
C LEU A 101 -8.81 -3.69 -10.46
N ASP A 102 -8.55 -4.98 -10.59
CA ASP A 102 -9.47 -5.90 -11.25
C ASP A 102 -10.81 -6.01 -10.50
N ARG A 103 -10.74 -6.08 -9.17
CA ARG A 103 -11.92 -6.26 -8.33
C ARG A 103 -12.80 -5.01 -8.28
N TYR A 104 -12.21 -3.83 -8.21
CA TYR A 104 -12.96 -2.59 -7.96
C TYR A 104 -13.05 -1.65 -9.15
N ASP A 105 -12.21 -1.85 -10.14
CA ASP A 105 -12.13 -0.96 -11.31
C ASP A 105 -11.99 0.51 -10.90
N GLU A 106 -11.15 0.76 -9.90
CA GLU A 106 -10.81 2.08 -9.39
C GLU A 106 -9.29 2.24 -9.41
N SER A 107 -8.81 3.49 -9.47
CA SER A 107 -7.37 3.74 -9.36
C SER A 107 -6.86 3.23 -8.03
N VAL A 108 -5.75 2.49 -8.04
CA VAL A 108 -5.13 1.93 -6.84
C VAL A 108 -3.74 2.52 -6.70
N VAL A 109 -3.47 3.14 -5.55
CA VAL A 109 -2.15 3.63 -5.18
C VAL A 109 -1.63 2.74 -4.08
N SER A 110 -0.53 2.04 -4.34
CA SER A 110 0.11 1.17 -3.35
C SER A 110 1.30 1.89 -2.75
N LEU A 111 1.35 1.95 -1.43
CA LEU A 111 2.39 2.62 -0.65
C LEU A 111 3.04 1.61 0.27
N ALA A 112 4.35 1.73 0.47
CA ALA A 112 5.11 0.80 1.31
C ALA A 112 5.81 1.52 2.44
N ILE A 113 5.79 0.90 3.62
CA ILE A 113 6.57 1.31 4.79
C ILE A 113 7.48 0.15 5.16
N LEU A 114 8.78 0.38 5.14
CA LEU A 114 9.77 -0.64 5.48
C LEU A 114 10.34 -0.35 6.86
N GLY A 115 10.16 -1.28 7.78
CA GLY A 115 10.63 -1.14 9.16
C GLY A 115 11.82 -2.00 9.51
N ASP A 116 12.45 -2.64 8.52
CA ASP A 116 13.60 -3.49 8.72
C ASP A 116 14.89 -2.70 8.94
N GLU A 117 15.96 -3.39 9.33
CA GLU A 117 17.25 -2.77 9.64
C GLU A 117 18.26 -2.83 8.48
N ARG A 118 17.89 -3.37 7.34
CA ARG A 118 18.79 -3.48 6.19
C ARG A 118 18.81 -2.21 5.38
N SER A 119 19.84 -1.38 5.55
CA SER A 119 19.94 -0.09 4.86
C SER A 119 19.98 -0.22 3.33
N SER A 120 20.45 -1.36 2.82
CA SER A 120 20.55 -1.60 1.38
C SER A 120 19.27 -2.11 0.75
N TRP A 121 18.25 -2.43 1.54
CA TRP A 121 17.00 -2.98 1.01
C TRP A 121 15.91 -1.91 1.02
N CYS A 122 15.57 -1.43 -0.17
CA CYS A 122 14.53 -0.43 -0.32
C CYS A 122 13.86 -0.62 -1.70
N PRO A 123 13.09 -1.71 -1.86
CA PRO A 123 12.45 -1.97 -3.15
C PRO A 123 11.36 -0.95 -3.42
N ASN A 124 11.30 -0.45 -4.65
CA ASN A 124 10.28 0.51 -5.06
C ASN A 124 9.63 0.14 -6.38
N GLN A 125 9.96 -1.03 -6.93
CA GLN A 125 9.38 -1.45 -8.20
C GLN A 125 9.48 -2.96 -8.37
N TYR A 126 8.60 -3.47 -9.21
CA TYR A 126 8.65 -4.83 -9.72
C TYR A 126 8.39 -4.76 -11.22
N THR A 127 9.26 -5.38 -12.01
CA THR A 127 9.12 -5.38 -13.48
C THR A 127 9.43 -6.78 -13.99
N GLN A 128 8.64 -7.21 -14.96
CA GLN A 128 8.82 -8.49 -15.64
C GLN A 128 8.73 -8.23 -17.14
N GLU A 129 9.68 -8.79 -17.89
CA GLU A 129 9.67 -8.64 -19.35
C GLU A 129 10.07 -9.95 -20.01
N LEU A 130 9.31 -10.38 -21.00
CA LEU A 130 9.61 -11.55 -21.79
C LEU A 130 8.99 -11.35 -23.17
N TRP A 131 9.79 -11.57 -24.20
CA TRP A 131 9.37 -11.54 -25.59
C TRP A 131 8.71 -10.21 -26.00
N GLY A 132 9.20 -9.11 -25.44
CA GLY A 132 8.64 -7.79 -25.71
C GLY A 132 7.41 -7.43 -24.88
N CYS A 133 6.91 -8.36 -24.05
CA CYS A 133 5.81 -8.07 -23.14
C CYS A 133 6.38 -7.62 -21.81
N ARG A 134 6.08 -6.39 -21.40
CA ARG A 134 6.59 -5.80 -20.18
C ARG A 134 5.44 -5.46 -19.25
N THR A 135 5.52 -5.90 -17.99
CA THR A 135 4.55 -5.57 -16.94
C THR A 135 5.29 -5.14 -15.70
N GLY A 136 4.61 -4.42 -14.84
CA GLY A 136 5.23 -4.03 -13.59
C GLY A 136 4.50 -2.94 -12.84
N ILE A 137 5.12 -2.49 -11.76
CA ILE A 137 4.63 -1.43 -10.89
C ILE A 137 5.83 -0.65 -10.35
N THR A 138 5.61 0.65 -10.14
CA THR A 138 6.49 1.49 -9.33
C THR A 138 5.64 2.07 -8.21
N PHE A 139 6.16 2.05 -6.98
CA PHE A 139 5.38 2.52 -5.84
C PHE A 139 6.24 3.35 -4.89
N PRO A 140 5.63 4.36 -4.23
CA PRO A 140 6.34 5.12 -3.20
C PRO A 140 6.69 4.24 -2.00
N VAL A 141 7.86 4.45 -1.43
CA VAL A 141 8.34 3.66 -0.30
C VAL A 141 8.99 4.56 0.72
N ILE A 142 8.73 4.29 1.99
CA ILE A 142 9.34 4.96 3.13
C ILE A 142 10.16 3.93 3.89
N LYS A 143 11.41 4.24 4.17
CA LYS A 143 12.29 3.40 4.98
C LYS A 143 12.40 4.03 6.36
N LEU A 144 11.83 3.38 7.38
CA LEU A 144 11.84 3.95 8.74
C LEU A 144 13.24 4.14 9.30
N LEU A 145 14.18 3.33 8.86
CA LEU A 145 15.58 3.47 9.27
C LEU A 145 16.16 4.86 8.96
N ASP A 146 15.58 5.56 7.97
CA ASP A 146 16.04 6.89 7.55
C ASP A 146 15.46 8.02 8.40
N TYR A 147 14.64 7.70 9.40
CA TYR A 147 13.99 8.71 10.26
C TYR A 147 14.47 8.70 11.70
#